data_8cb727721e7fa330dddd96f7d86c9d93
#
_entry.id   8cb727721e7fa330dddd96f7d86c9d93
#
_cell.length_a   1.000
_cell.length_b   1.000
_cell.length_c   1.000
_cell.angle_alpha   90.00
_cell.angle_beta   90.00
_cell.angle_gamma   90.00
#
_symmetry.space_group_name_H-M   'P 1'
#
loop_
_entity.id
_entity.type
_entity.pdbx_description
1 polymer ?
#
loop_
_entity_poly.entity_id
_entity_poly.type
_entity_poly.pdbx_seq_one_letter_code
_entity_poly.pdbx_strand_id
1 'polypeptide(L)'
;FRTLDDFLEGQVFVIDKPLEWTSFDVVNKVRGTIRHTFNIRKIKVGHAGTLDPLASGVLIICTGRKTKTIDIIQAEEKTYTGTIRLGVTTPSFDAETEVDRWGDVSRIEELDAESIAEAASKNLIGGLEQMPPQFSAKKVDGVTAYKAARKGKTVALQPKPVTVTSFEINSFTQVKINGLNEKT
;
A
#
# COMPACT_ATOMS: atom_id res chain seq x y z
N PHE A 1 0.34 18.14 -28.31
CA PHE A 1 -0.82 17.30 -27.92
C PHE A 1 -0.53 15.85 -28.28
N ARG A 2 -0.89 14.89 -27.40
CA ARG A 2 -0.74 13.46 -27.66
C ARG A 2 -1.86 12.98 -28.57
N THR A 3 -1.52 12.13 -29.54
CA THR A 3 -2.45 11.51 -30.45
C THR A 3 -2.96 10.17 -29.90
N LEU A 4 -3.97 9.57 -30.54
CA LEU A 4 -4.43 8.23 -30.21
C LEU A 4 -3.30 7.19 -30.36
N ASP A 5 -2.50 7.33 -31.41
CA ASP A 5 -1.40 6.40 -31.70
C ASP A 5 -0.34 6.44 -30.59
N ASP A 6 -0.04 7.60 -30.02
CA ASP A 6 0.84 7.72 -28.86
C ASP A 6 0.34 6.89 -27.67
N PHE A 7 -0.98 6.89 -27.41
CA PHE A 7 -1.56 6.12 -26.31
C PHE A 7 -1.60 4.61 -26.61
N LEU A 8 -1.77 4.22 -27.88
CA LEU A 8 -1.76 2.81 -28.30
C LEU A 8 -0.34 2.23 -28.30
N GLU A 9 0.64 2.98 -28.82
CA GLU A 9 2.07 2.64 -28.68
C GLU A 9 2.47 2.51 -27.23
N GLY A 10 1.99 3.41 -26.38
CA GLY A 10 2.09 3.35 -24.94
C GLY A 10 2.76 4.56 -24.31
N GLN A 11 2.10 5.09 -23.33
CA GLN A 11 2.59 6.19 -22.49
C GLN A 11 2.76 5.71 -21.05
N VAL A 12 3.68 6.37 -20.34
CA VAL A 12 3.86 6.23 -18.91
C VAL A 12 3.53 7.57 -18.25
N PHE A 13 2.64 7.54 -17.27
CA PHE A 13 2.25 8.71 -16.49
C PHE A 13 2.61 8.51 -15.04
N VAL A 14 3.08 9.56 -14.41
CA VAL A 14 3.22 9.67 -12.96
C VAL A 14 2.03 10.49 -12.47
N ILE A 15 1.21 9.88 -11.64
CA ILE A 15 0.00 10.49 -11.09
C ILE A 15 0.11 10.50 -9.57
N ASP A 16 -0.17 11.64 -8.96
CA ASP A 16 -0.38 11.72 -7.52
C ASP A 16 -1.77 11.16 -7.21
N LYS A 17 -1.81 9.95 -6.62
CA LYS A 17 -3.06 9.29 -6.28
C LYS A 17 -3.69 10.00 -5.08
N PRO A 18 -4.90 10.54 -5.19
CA PRO A 18 -5.57 11.16 -4.06
C PRO A 18 -5.96 10.12 -3.00
N LEU A 19 -6.13 10.58 -1.76
CA LEU A 19 -6.72 9.79 -0.68
C LEU A 19 -8.11 9.27 -1.07
N GLU A 20 -8.51 8.17 -0.47
CA GLU A 20 -9.80 7.49 -0.65
C GLU A 20 -10.02 6.86 -2.04
N TRP A 21 -9.11 7.10 -2.99
CA TRP A 21 -9.15 6.43 -4.28
C TRP A 21 -8.35 5.12 -4.24
N THR A 22 -8.91 4.09 -4.87
CA THR A 22 -8.11 2.90 -5.20
C THR A 22 -7.21 3.20 -6.40
N SER A 23 -6.10 2.46 -6.52
CA SER A 23 -5.26 2.52 -7.73
C SER A 23 -6.05 2.19 -9.00
N PHE A 24 -7.09 1.35 -8.89
CA PHE A 24 -7.94 1.00 -10.02
C PHE A 24 -8.91 2.12 -10.42
N ASP A 25 -9.34 2.98 -9.51
CA ASP A 25 -10.15 4.16 -9.84
C ASP A 25 -9.35 5.13 -10.71
N VAL A 26 -8.06 5.32 -10.42
CA VAL A 26 -7.17 6.12 -11.27
C VAL A 26 -7.04 5.49 -12.66
N VAL A 27 -6.84 4.17 -12.75
CA VAL A 27 -6.81 3.45 -14.04
C VAL A 27 -8.10 3.66 -14.81
N ASN A 28 -9.26 3.55 -14.16
CA ASN A 28 -10.57 3.74 -14.79
C ASN A 28 -10.77 5.18 -15.26
N LYS A 29 -10.34 6.16 -14.47
CA LYS A 29 -10.41 7.57 -14.84
C LYS A 29 -9.59 7.85 -16.10
N VAL A 30 -8.32 7.43 -16.11
CA VAL A 30 -7.43 7.60 -17.27
C VAL A 30 -7.98 6.89 -18.50
N ARG A 31 -8.39 5.62 -18.34
CA ARG A 31 -9.00 4.83 -19.43
C ARG A 31 -10.25 5.49 -19.99
N GLY A 32 -11.13 5.95 -19.10
CA GLY A 32 -12.38 6.64 -19.48
C GLY A 32 -12.11 7.93 -20.24
N THR A 33 -11.16 8.74 -19.76
CA THR A 33 -10.78 9.99 -20.43
C THR A 33 -10.26 9.73 -21.84
N ILE A 34 -9.31 8.80 -22.03
CA ILE A 34 -8.77 8.49 -23.36
C ILE A 34 -9.89 7.98 -24.28
N ARG A 35 -10.72 7.06 -23.80
CA ARG A 35 -11.83 6.51 -24.60
C ARG A 35 -12.82 7.57 -25.05
N HIS A 36 -13.16 8.49 -24.18
CA HIS A 36 -14.07 9.59 -24.48
C HIS A 36 -13.45 10.58 -25.47
N THR A 37 -12.20 11.00 -25.22
CA THR A 37 -11.50 11.99 -26.07
C THR A 37 -11.34 11.53 -27.51
N PHE A 38 -11.01 10.24 -27.70
CA PHE A 38 -10.74 9.68 -29.05
C PHE A 38 -11.89 8.85 -29.61
N ASN A 39 -13.02 8.81 -28.93
CA ASN A 39 -14.22 8.03 -29.33
C ASN A 39 -13.89 6.56 -29.66
N ILE A 40 -13.12 5.89 -28.80
CA ILE A 40 -12.71 4.50 -28.95
C ILE A 40 -13.34 3.58 -27.92
N ARG A 41 -13.57 2.33 -28.28
CA ARG A 41 -14.18 1.35 -27.36
C ARG A 41 -13.22 0.77 -26.33
N LYS A 42 -11.94 0.56 -26.69
CA LYS A 42 -10.98 -0.17 -25.87
C LYS A 42 -9.59 0.45 -25.93
N ILE A 43 -8.95 0.52 -24.79
CA ILE A 43 -7.51 0.77 -24.66
C ILE A 43 -7.01 0.03 -23.43
N LYS A 44 -5.79 -0.51 -23.50
CA LYS A 44 -5.12 -1.09 -22.33
C LYS A 44 -4.59 0.04 -21.44
N VAL A 45 -4.95 0.00 -20.17
CA VAL A 45 -4.41 0.89 -19.13
C VAL A 45 -4.23 0.06 -17.88
N GLY A 46 -3.07 0.17 -17.24
CA GLY A 46 -2.72 -0.51 -15.99
C GLY A 46 -1.83 0.36 -15.12
N HIS A 47 -1.65 -0.04 -13.86
CA HIS A 47 -0.77 0.65 -12.92
C HIS A 47 0.41 -0.25 -12.51
N ALA A 48 1.55 0.36 -12.19
CA ALA A 48 2.75 -0.32 -11.69
C ALA A 48 2.87 -0.08 -10.18
N GLY A 49 2.29 -0.98 -9.42
CA GLY A 49 2.20 -0.92 -7.96
C GLY A 49 0.82 -0.52 -7.46
N THR A 50 0.40 -1.11 -6.35
CA THR A 50 -0.86 -0.77 -5.70
C THR A 50 -0.58 0.16 -4.54
N LEU A 51 -1.31 1.27 -4.47
CA LEU A 51 -1.47 2.09 -3.28
C LEU A 51 -2.87 1.84 -2.72
N ASP A 52 -2.94 1.64 -1.42
CA ASP A 52 -4.21 1.45 -0.71
C ASP A 52 -5.04 2.75 -0.69
N PRO A 53 -6.35 2.71 -0.44
CA PRO A 53 -7.19 3.90 -0.42
C PRO A 53 -6.69 4.97 0.56
N LEU A 54 -6.20 4.56 1.72
CA LEU A 54 -5.66 5.47 2.75
C LEU A 54 -4.25 6.01 2.45
N ALA A 55 -3.60 5.54 1.38
CA ALA A 55 -2.33 6.07 0.92
C ALA A 55 -2.53 7.06 -0.23
N SER A 56 -1.75 8.12 -0.26
CA SER A 56 -1.60 9.03 -1.41
C SER A 56 -0.20 8.94 -1.99
N GLY A 57 0.05 9.57 -3.12
CA GLY A 57 1.38 9.71 -3.71
C GLY A 57 1.53 9.05 -5.08
N VAL A 58 2.77 8.76 -5.45
CA VAL A 58 3.16 8.37 -6.79
C VAL A 58 2.54 7.05 -7.23
N LEU A 59 1.68 7.11 -8.24
CA LEU A 59 1.12 5.95 -8.93
C LEU A 59 1.49 6.02 -10.42
N ILE A 60 2.24 5.02 -10.88
CA ILE A 60 2.65 4.94 -12.28
C ILE A 60 1.56 4.25 -13.09
N ILE A 61 1.08 4.92 -14.13
CA ILE A 61 0.06 4.42 -15.05
C ILE A 61 0.69 4.19 -16.42
N CYS A 62 0.47 3.01 -16.99
CA CYS A 62 0.90 2.64 -18.32
C CYS A 62 -0.30 2.47 -19.25
N THR A 63 -0.16 2.89 -20.52
CA THR A 63 -1.16 2.67 -21.57
C THR A 63 -0.63 1.81 -22.71
N GLY A 64 -1.49 1.29 -23.55
CA GLY A 64 -1.16 0.59 -24.78
C GLY A 64 -0.13 -0.54 -24.58
N ARG A 65 0.89 -0.56 -25.42
CA ARG A 65 1.97 -1.56 -25.37
C ARG A 65 2.84 -1.45 -24.11
N LYS A 66 2.96 -0.25 -23.50
CA LYS A 66 3.73 -0.03 -22.27
C LYS A 66 3.12 -0.76 -21.07
N THR A 67 1.88 -1.22 -21.12
CA THR A 67 1.34 -2.10 -20.05
C THR A 67 2.14 -3.41 -19.88
N LYS A 68 2.93 -3.82 -20.88
CA LYS A 68 3.82 -4.99 -20.79
C LYS A 68 5.08 -4.75 -19.94
N THR A 69 5.43 -3.49 -19.64
CA THR A 69 6.59 -3.13 -18.80
C THR A 69 6.21 -2.89 -17.34
N ILE A 70 4.95 -3.10 -16.97
CA ILE A 70 4.45 -2.86 -15.61
C ILE A 70 5.25 -3.64 -14.57
N ASP A 71 5.53 -4.92 -14.81
CA ASP A 71 6.25 -5.77 -13.84
C ASP A 71 7.69 -5.27 -13.62
N ILE A 72 8.35 -4.76 -14.65
CA ILE A 72 9.70 -4.18 -14.56
C ILE A 72 9.66 -2.91 -13.70
N ILE A 73 8.74 -2.00 -13.98
CA ILE A 73 8.57 -0.75 -13.22
C ILE A 73 8.17 -1.05 -11.76
N GLN A 74 7.36 -2.09 -11.57
CA GLN A 74 6.92 -2.49 -10.24
C GLN A 74 8.06 -3.12 -9.40
N ALA A 75 9.12 -3.61 -10.04
CA ALA A 75 10.28 -4.16 -9.36
C ALA A 75 11.28 -3.09 -8.88
N GLU A 76 11.17 -1.85 -9.36
CA GLU A 76 12.02 -0.75 -8.93
C GLU A 76 11.89 -0.45 -7.43
N GLU A 77 12.92 0.15 -6.85
CA GLU A 77 12.93 0.59 -5.45
C GLU A 77 11.85 1.65 -5.19
N LYS A 78 11.29 1.64 -3.98
CA LYS A 78 10.24 2.57 -3.56
C LYS A 78 10.53 3.13 -2.18
N THR A 79 10.25 4.41 -2.00
CA THR A 79 10.29 5.08 -0.70
C THR A 79 8.87 5.39 -0.25
N TYR A 80 8.57 5.08 1.01
CA TYR A 80 7.30 5.37 1.66
C TYR A 80 7.54 6.23 2.89
N THR A 81 6.65 7.18 3.14
CA THR A 81 6.54 7.88 4.41
C THR A 81 5.18 7.58 5.02
N GLY A 82 5.15 7.44 6.32
CA GLY A 82 3.90 7.11 7.02
C GLY A 82 3.99 7.31 8.51
N THR A 83 2.87 7.17 9.19
CA THR A 83 2.79 7.20 10.65
C THR A 83 2.44 5.81 11.15
N ILE A 84 3.23 5.30 12.08
CA ILE A 84 2.97 4.03 12.76
C ILE A 84 2.49 4.35 14.18
N ARG A 85 1.29 3.87 14.52
CA ARG A 85 0.77 3.95 15.89
C ARG A 85 1.20 2.71 16.65
N LEU A 86 2.04 2.91 17.66
CA LEU A 86 2.47 1.86 18.56
C LEU A 86 1.41 1.58 19.63
N GLY A 87 1.40 0.37 20.17
CA GLY A 87 0.52 -0.04 21.26
C GLY A 87 -0.85 -0.56 20.83
N VAL A 88 -1.12 -0.66 19.55
CA VAL A 88 -2.37 -1.25 19.05
C VAL A 88 -2.09 -2.08 17.81
N THR A 89 -2.99 -3.03 17.52
CA THR A 89 -3.04 -3.72 16.24
C THR A 89 -4.42 -3.59 15.60
N THR A 90 -4.48 -3.77 14.30
CA THR A 90 -5.72 -3.87 13.53
C THR A 90 -5.62 -5.07 12.60
N PRO A 91 -6.72 -5.71 12.22
CA PRO A 91 -6.69 -6.85 11.29
C PRO A 91 -6.13 -6.52 9.91
N SER A 92 -6.24 -5.26 9.48
CA SER A 92 -5.72 -4.76 8.20
C SER A 92 -4.26 -4.27 8.28
N PHE A 93 -3.69 -4.12 9.48
CA PHE A 93 -2.40 -3.48 9.78
C PHE A 93 -2.34 -1.99 9.40
N ASP A 94 -3.49 -1.37 9.18
CA ASP A 94 -3.67 0.06 8.92
C ASP A 94 -4.92 0.59 9.64
N ALA A 95 -5.33 1.81 9.33
CA ALA A 95 -6.50 2.46 9.93
C ALA A 95 -7.83 2.13 9.19
N GLU A 96 -7.85 1.16 8.27
CA GLU A 96 -9.09 0.73 7.58
C GLU A 96 -10.04 -0.03 8.52
N THR A 97 -9.48 -0.77 9.49
CA THR A 97 -10.25 -1.56 10.44
C THR A 97 -10.07 -1.07 11.87
N GLU A 98 -11.07 -1.37 12.71
CA GLU A 98 -11.02 -1.06 14.14
C GLU A 98 -9.88 -1.81 14.83
N VAL A 99 -9.43 -1.24 15.96
CA VAL A 99 -8.40 -1.86 16.81
C VAL A 99 -8.92 -3.19 17.36
N ASP A 100 -8.16 -4.25 17.17
CA ASP A 100 -8.48 -5.61 17.65
C ASP A 100 -7.68 -6.00 18.90
N ARG A 101 -6.52 -5.37 19.12
CA ARG A 101 -5.70 -5.62 20.32
C ARG A 101 -5.04 -4.34 20.82
N TRP A 102 -4.95 -4.26 22.14
CA TRP A 102 -4.19 -3.24 22.85
C TRP A 102 -2.92 -3.85 23.43
N GLY A 103 -1.80 -3.18 23.27
CA GLY A 103 -0.53 -3.54 23.88
C GLY A 103 -0.46 -3.11 25.35
N ASP A 104 0.60 -3.53 26.01
CA ASP A 104 0.91 -3.12 27.37
C ASP A 104 1.35 -1.65 27.39
N VAL A 105 0.52 -0.81 28.00
CA VAL A 105 0.73 0.65 28.06
C VAL A 105 2.02 0.99 28.79
N SER A 106 2.37 0.26 29.86
CA SER A 106 3.59 0.54 30.65
C SER A 106 4.85 0.39 29.81
N ARG A 107 4.90 -0.62 28.96
CA ARG A 107 6.03 -0.85 28.04
C ARG A 107 6.11 0.20 26.93
N ILE A 108 4.98 0.79 26.56
CA ILE A 108 4.93 1.83 25.51
C ILE A 108 5.40 3.17 26.07
N GLU A 109 5.08 3.46 27.33
CA GLU A 109 5.52 4.68 28.00
C GLU A 109 7.05 4.75 28.20
N GLU A 110 7.73 3.60 28.20
CA GLU A 110 9.19 3.50 28.28
C GLU A 110 9.91 3.70 26.95
N LEU A 111 9.18 3.71 25.81
CA LEU A 111 9.78 3.86 24.49
C LEU A 111 10.18 5.31 24.23
N ASP A 112 11.33 5.46 23.58
CA ASP A 112 11.81 6.71 23.01
C ASP A 112 12.21 6.52 21.51
N ALA A 113 12.55 7.61 20.87
CA ALA A 113 12.92 7.58 19.45
C ALA A 113 14.17 6.72 19.20
N GLU A 114 15.12 6.69 20.14
CA GLU A 114 16.39 5.96 19.99
C GLU A 114 16.15 4.45 20.07
N SER A 115 15.42 3.97 21.07
CA SER A 115 15.08 2.55 21.21
C SER A 115 14.24 2.01 20.05
N ILE A 116 13.34 2.83 19.51
CA ILE A 116 12.56 2.46 18.31
C ILE A 116 13.46 2.40 17.09
N ALA A 117 14.35 3.36 16.89
CA ALA A 117 15.29 3.38 15.77
C ALA A 117 16.26 2.18 15.82
N GLU A 118 16.77 1.83 17.01
CA GLU A 118 17.61 0.64 17.22
C GLU A 118 16.83 -0.64 16.85
N ALA A 119 15.62 -0.79 17.36
CA ALA A 119 14.77 -1.95 17.08
C ALA A 119 14.44 -2.06 15.58
N ALA A 120 14.16 -0.95 14.92
CA ALA A 120 13.90 -0.89 13.49
C ALA A 120 15.16 -1.28 12.68
N SER A 121 16.30 -0.71 13.00
CA SER A 121 17.58 -1.03 12.35
C SER A 121 17.93 -2.50 12.45
N LYS A 122 17.71 -3.11 13.61
CA LYS A 122 18.04 -4.51 13.87
C LYS A 122 17.09 -5.49 13.17
N ASN A 123 15.81 -5.14 13.06
CA ASN A 123 14.77 -6.10 12.67
C ASN A 123 14.11 -5.81 11.33
N LEU A 124 14.23 -4.59 10.79
CA LEU A 124 13.49 -4.16 9.60
C LEU A 124 14.39 -3.79 8.42
N ILE A 125 15.72 -3.80 8.58
CA ILE A 125 16.68 -3.50 7.48
C ILE A 125 17.30 -4.80 6.96
N GLY A 126 17.52 -4.87 5.65
CA GLY A 126 18.12 -6.02 4.97
C GLY A 126 17.10 -6.91 4.28
N GLY A 127 17.49 -8.16 4.03
CA GLY A 127 16.63 -9.17 3.43
C GLY A 127 15.68 -9.77 4.48
N LEU A 128 14.37 -9.66 4.23
CA LEU A 128 13.32 -10.10 5.15
C LEU A 128 12.31 -10.99 4.43
N GLU A 129 11.70 -11.91 5.18
CA GLU A 129 10.54 -12.69 4.74
C GLU A 129 9.26 -12.03 5.24
N GLN A 130 8.59 -11.26 4.36
CA GLN A 130 7.35 -10.57 4.70
C GLN A 130 6.15 -11.46 4.49
N MET A 131 5.38 -11.75 5.56
CA MET A 131 4.07 -12.35 5.46
C MET A 131 3.04 -11.28 5.01
N PRO A 132 2.41 -11.42 3.84
CA PRO A 132 1.39 -10.46 3.42
C PRO A 132 0.19 -10.47 4.37
N PRO A 133 -0.45 -9.30 4.63
CA PRO A 133 -1.68 -9.27 5.42
C PRO A 133 -2.85 -9.93 4.68
N GLN A 134 -3.86 -10.39 5.44
CA GLN A 134 -5.10 -10.92 4.86
C GLN A 134 -5.86 -9.85 4.06
N PHE A 135 -5.76 -8.59 4.47
CA PHE A 135 -6.30 -7.44 3.77
C PHE A 135 -5.35 -6.94 2.66
N SER A 136 -4.96 -7.82 1.75
CA SER A 136 -4.05 -7.50 0.65
C SER A 136 -4.64 -7.81 -0.72
N ALA A 137 -4.06 -7.21 -1.76
CA ALA A 137 -4.42 -7.45 -3.16
C ALA A 137 -3.94 -8.82 -3.69
N LYS A 138 -3.27 -9.64 -2.86
CA LYS A 138 -2.79 -10.97 -3.24
C LYS A 138 -3.95 -11.89 -3.61
N LYS A 139 -3.73 -12.69 -4.66
CA LYS A 139 -4.71 -13.71 -5.11
C LYS A 139 -4.20 -15.10 -4.77
N VAL A 140 -5.09 -15.91 -4.20
CA VAL A 140 -4.90 -17.33 -3.96
C VAL A 140 -6.08 -18.04 -4.62
N ASP A 141 -5.83 -18.96 -5.52
CA ASP A 141 -6.84 -19.70 -6.29
C ASP A 141 -7.89 -18.79 -6.97
N GLY A 142 -7.43 -17.66 -7.51
CA GLY A 142 -8.28 -16.69 -8.19
C GLY A 142 -9.07 -15.74 -7.27
N VAL A 143 -9.04 -15.97 -5.95
CA VAL A 143 -9.70 -15.12 -4.95
C VAL A 143 -8.71 -14.12 -4.38
N THR A 144 -9.07 -12.84 -4.36
CA THR A 144 -8.26 -11.81 -3.73
C THR A 144 -8.38 -11.92 -2.20
N ALA A 145 -7.25 -11.95 -1.47
CA ALA A 145 -7.20 -12.12 -0.02
C ALA A 145 -8.09 -11.09 0.69
N TYR A 146 -8.01 -9.83 0.34
CA TYR A 146 -8.84 -8.74 0.83
C TYR A 146 -10.36 -9.03 0.70
N LYS A 147 -10.82 -9.61 -0.45
CA LYS A 147 -12.24 -9.95 -0.63
C LYS A 147 -12.68 -11.13 0.25
N ALA A 148 -11.76 -12.05 0.54
CA ALA A 148 -12.01 -13.14 1.46
C ALA A 148 -12.06 -12.61 2.91
N ALA A 149 -11.10 -11.78 3.30
CA ALA A 149 -11.01 -11.20 4.65
C ALA A 149 -12.26 -10.38 5.01
N ARG A 150 -12.79 -9.57 4.11
CA ARG A 150 -14.06 -8.85 4.33
C ARG A 150 -15.29 -9.75 4.51
N LYS A 151 -15.19 -11.02 4.11
CA LYS A 151 -16.23 -12.04 4.34
C LYS A 151 -15.91 -12.93 5.54
N GLY A 152 -14.95 -12.54 6.38
CA GLY A 152 -14.50 -13.32 7.53
C GLY A 152 -13.78 -14.63 7.17
N LYS A 153 -13.27 -14.75 5.93
CA LYS A 153 -12.52 -15.92 5.46
C LYS A 153 -11.04 -15.62 5.38
N THR A 154 -10.21 -16.55 5.83
CA THR A 154 -8.76 -16.50 5.68
C THR A 154 -8.31 -17.26 4.43
N VAL A 155 -7.22 -16.82 3.80
CA VAL A 155 -6.54 -17.54 2.71
C VAL A 155 -5.11 -17.87 3.12
N ALA A 156 -4.60 -19.00 2.63
CA ALA A 156 -3.22 -19.41 2.91
C ALA A 156 -2.25 -18.55 2.10
N LEU A 157 -1.72 -17.50 2.74
CA LEU A 157 -0.70 -16.64 2.15
C LEU A 157 0.69 -17.21 2.42
N GLN A 158 1.60 -17.02 1.47
CA GLN A 158 3.00 -17.42 1.60
C GLN A 158 3.87 -16.19 1.86
N PRO A 159 4.92 -16.30 2.69
CA PRO A 159 5.92 -15.27 2.85
C PRO A 159 6.52 -14.87 1.50
N LYS A 160 6.94 -13.63 1.39
CA LYS A 160 7.59 -13.10 0.21
C LYS A 160 8.90 -12.43 0.63
N PRO A 161 10.03 -12.75 -0.05
CA PRO A 161 11.27 -12.05 0.21
C PRO A 161 11.13 -10.58 -0.20
N VAL A 162 11.57 -9.69 0.68
CA VAL A 162 11.66 -8.24 0.48
C VAL A 162 13.02 -7.76 0.97
N THR A 163 13.51 -6.69 0.38
CA THR A 163 14.73 -6.01 0.86
C THR A 163 14.37 -4.60 1.28
N VAL A 164 14.68 -4.26 2.53
CA VAL A 164 14.54 -2.90 3.05
C VAL A 164 15.93 -2.28 3.11
N THR A 165 16.17 -1.25 2.32
CA THR A 165 17.48 -0.59 2.20
C THR A 165 17.71 0.42 3.30
N SER A 166 16.65 1.10 3.76
CA SER A 166 16.69 2.07 4.87
C SER A 166 15.36 2.11 5.60
N PHE A 167 15.43 2.46 6.88
CA PHE A 167 14.28 2.74 7.73
C PHE A 167 14.66 3.87 8.69
N GLU A 168 14.00 5.02 8.56
CA GLU A 168 14.33 6.23 9.31
C GLU A 168 13.14 6.69 10.14
N ILE A 169 13.40 7.10 11.38
CA ILE A 169 12.41 7.70 12.29
C ILE A 169 12.51 9.21 12.17
N ASN A 170 11.60 9.83 11.43
CA ASN A 170 11.59 11.28 11.25
C ASN A 170 11.12 12.04 12.49
N SER A 171 10.17 11.45 13.24
CA SER A 171 9.65 12.02 14.48
C SER A 171 9.04 10.93 15.35
N PHE A 172 9.04 11.18 16.65
CA PHE A 172 8.35 10.35 17.64
C PHE A 172 7.58 11.28 18.58
N THR A 173 6.32 10.95 18.85
CA THR A 173 5.46 11.70 19.76
C THR A 173 4.66 10.74 20.62
N GLN A 174 4.78 10.90 21.93
CA GLN A 174 3.92 10.19 22.87
C GLN A 174 2.60 10.97 23.04
N VAL A 175 1.49 10.30 22.84
CA VAL A 175 0.16 10.86 23.06
C VAL A 175 -0.46 10.16 24.26
N LYS A 176 -0.69 10.91 25.36
CA LYS A 176 -1.49 10.39 26.47
C LYS A 176 -2.95 10.31 26.05
N ILE A 177 -3.47 9.11 25.98
CA ILE A 177 -4.90 8.90 25.72
C ILE A 177 -5.62 8.96 27.08
N ASN A 178 -6.14 10.14 27.41
CA ASN A 178 -7.01 10.28 28.58
C ASN A 178 -8.33 9.55 28.31
N GLY A 179 -8.64 8.52 29.11
CA GLY A 179 -9.97 7.88 29.10
C GLY A 179 -10.06 6.48 28.48
N LEU A 180 -8.97 5.77 28.29
CA LEU A 180 -9.06 4.32 28.11
C LEU A 180 -9.25 3.68 29.49
N ASN A 181 -10.51 3.59 29.92
CA ASN A 181 -10.88 2.70 30.99
C ASN A 181 -10.54 1.27 30.57
N GLU A 182 -9.71 0.62 31.38
CA GLU A 182 -9.55 -0.80 31.44
C GLU A 182 -10.91 -1.47 31.32
N LYS A 183 -11.18 -2.07 30.17
CA LYS A 183 -12.14 -3.15 30.12
C LYS A 183 -11.32 -4.41 29.98
N THR A 184 -11.24 -5.07 31.12
CA THR A 184 -10.84 -6.47 31.33
C THR A 184 -11.36 -7.39 30.24
#